data_ee5d6813b274d615edf2a0f1d0cde0f2
#
_entry.id   ee5d6813b274d615edf2a0f1d0cde0f2
#
_cell.length_a   1.000
_cell.length_b   1.000
_cell.length_c   1.000
_cell.angle_alpha   90.00
_cell.angle_beta   90.00
_cell.angle_gamma   90.00
#
_symmetry.space_group_name_H-M   'P 1'
#
loop_
_entity.id
_entity.type
_entity.pdbx_description
1 polymer ?
#
loop_
_entity_poly.entity_id
_entity_poly.type
_entity_poly.pdbx_seq_one_letter_code
_entity_poly.pdbx_strand_id
1 'polypeptide(L)'
;MTAPVMVGPSPSGGGPASIRARRMGSFGDPLTDRQATVLRLASEGLTHRQIARQLRIRDKSVSYLVSEVLIRLGAENITHAVLLGCRAGLLDGRPQRHGDHAGFAAHERRGEDPWACESCAEGERAYRRERRAARKAG
;
A
#
# COMPACT_ATOMS: atom_id res chain seq x y z
N MET A 1 21.34 28.23 -14.01
CA MET A 1 21.54 27.73 -14.01
C MET A 1 21.11 26.70 -13.46
N THR A 2 21.05 25.99 -13.44
CA THR A 2 20.53 25.11 -13.11
C THR A 2 21.09 24.11 -12.70
N ALA A 3 21.23 23.95 -11.87
CA ALA A 3 21.76 23.06 -11.27
C ALA A 3 21.28 21.84 -11.42
N PRO A 4 21.91 21.07 -11.78
CA PRO A 4 21.48 19.91 -12.02
C PRO A 4 21.42 19.15 -10.92
N VAL A 5 20.80 18.57 -10.73
CA VAL A 5 20.62 17.92 -9.78
C VAL A 5 21.34 16.88 -9.71
N MET A 6 22.06 16.72 -9.07
CA MET A 6 22.74 15.80 -8.93
C MET A 6 22.23 14.80 -8.29
N VAL A 7 22.10 13.97 -8.74
CA VAL A 7 21.68 12.95 -8.28
C VAL A 7 22.62 12.41 -7.48
N GLY A 8 22.46 12.18 -6.48
CA GLY A 8 23.37 11.63 -5.68
C GLY A 8 23.90 10.42 -6.21
N PRO A 9 24.98 10.07 -5.94
CA PRO A 9 25.58 8.98 -6.44
C PRO A 9 25.00 7.80 -5.91
N SER A 10 24.84 6.99 -6.63
CA SER A 10 24.32 5.89 -6.16
C SER A 10 25.35 5.26 -5.38
N PRO A 11 25.03 4.71 -4.43
CA PRO A 11 25.94 4.12 -3.61
C PRO A 11 26.33 2.86 -4.13
N SER A 12 26.88 2.81 -5.05
CA SER A 12 27.12 1.64 -5.51
C SER A 12 28.05 1.07 -4.67
N GLY A 13 28.51 0.65 -4.37
CA GLY A 13 29.50 0.29 -3.64
C GLY A 13 29.22 -0.53 -2.68
N GLY A 14 28.62 -1.17 -2.68
CA GLY A 14 28.33 -1.79 -1.74
C GLY A 14 29.27 -2.31 -0.86
N GLY A 15 29.85 -2.70 -0.65
CA GLY A 15 30.64 -3.18 0.32
C GLY A 15 29.86 -3.66 1.44
N PRO A 16 30.43 -4.26 2.29
CA PRO A 16 29.81 -4.88 3.39
C PRO A 16 29.27 -3.91 4.28
N ALA A 17 29.03 -2.97 3.82
CA ALA A 17 28.61 -2.02 4.56
C ALA A 17 27.37 -2.17 5.08
N SER A 18 27.01 -3.12 5.03
CA SER A 18 25.79 -3.28 5.44
C SER A 18 25.46 -2.75 6.71
N ILE A 19 26.32 -2.58 7.51
CA ILE A 19 25.96 -2.17 8.70
C ILE A 19 25.77 -0.78 8.73
N ARG A 20 25.96 -0.08 7.74
CA ARG A 20 25.78 1.18 7.80
C ARG A 20 24.47 1.49 8.14
N ALA A 21 24.26 2.38 8.87
CA ALA A 21 23.04 2.94 9.21
C ALA A 21 22.34 3.16 7.92
N ARG A 22 21.22 2.59 7.75
CA ARG A 22 20.49 2.84 6.59
C ARG A 22 20.19 4.30 6.59
N ARG A 23 20.57 4.95 5.57
CA ARG A 23 20.34 6.32 5.51
C ARG A 23 18.86 6.53 5.57
N MET A 24 18.37 7.28 6.47
CA MET A 24 16.97 7.59 6.50
C MET A 24 16.65 8.41 5.25
N GLY A 25 15.54 8.12 4.65
CA GLY A 25 15.12 8.87 3.48
C GLY A 25 14.90 10.34 3.80
N SER A 26 14.76 11.10 2.78
CA SER A 26 14.51 12.54 2.90
C SER A 26 13.14 12.89 2.35
N PHE A 27 12.68 14.05 2.70
CA PHE A 27 11.42 14.56 2.16
C PHE A 27 11.49 14.55 0.62
N GLY A 28 10.47 14.04 0.01
CA GLY A 28 10.41 13.98 -1.45
C GLY A 28 10.95 12.70 -2.06
N ASP A 29 11.64 11.88 -1.30
CA ASP A 29 12.10 10.61 -1.83
C ASP A 29 10.91 9.68 -2.07
N PRO A 30 10.95 8.88 -3.13
CA PRO A 30 9.84 7.96 -3.40
C PRO A 30 9.79 6.88 -2.34
N LEU A 31 8.60 6.40 -2.05
CA LEU A 31 8.43 5.31 -1.10
C LEU A 31 8.91 4.00 -1.73
N THR A 32 9.50 3.16 -0.92
CA THR A 32 9.80 1.80 -1.37
C THR A 32 8.50 1.00 -1.40
N ASP A 33 8.50 -0.13 -2.07
CA ASP A 33 7.31 -0.99 -2.14
C ASP A 33 6.81 -1.37 -0.75
N ARG A 34 7.74 -1.68 0.15
CA ARG A 34 7.37 -2.06 1.51
C ARG A 34 6.78 -0.88 2.28
N GLN A 35 7.32 0.30 2.10
CA GLN A 35 6.79 1.52 2.71
C GLN A 35 5.41 1.85 2.16
N ALA A 36 5.22 1.73 0.86
CA ALA A 36 3.92 1.94 0.24
C ALA A 36 2.89 0.94 0.76
N THR A 37 3.30 -0.32 0.94
CA THR A 37 2.43 -1.34 1.50
C THR A 37 2.01 -1.01 2.93
N VAL A 38 2.95 -0.57 3.76
CA VAL A 38 2.64 -0.17 5.14
C VAL A 38 1.67 1.01 5.15
N LEU A 39 1.88 2.00 4.29
CA LEU A 39 0.99 3.15 4.20
C LEU A 39 -0.42 2.71 3.78
N ARG A 40 -0.51 1.82 2.81
CA ARG A 40 -1.80 1.30 2.37
C ARG A 40 -2.52 0.54 3.49
N LEU A 41 -1.82 -0.34 4.17
CA LEU A 41 -2.43 -1.09 5.28
C LEU A 41 -2.87 -0.15 6.41
N ALA A 42 -2.10 0.88 6.68
CA ALA A 42 -2.48 1.90 7.66
C ALA A 42 -3.73 2.64 7.22
N SER A 43 -3.87 2.92 5.91
CA SER A 43 -5.06 3.59 5.38
C SER A 43 -6.31 2.72 5.50
N GLU A 44 -6.13 1.43 5.62
CA GLU A 44 -7.22 0.49 5.82
C GLU A 44 -7.60 0.36 7.31
N GLY A 45 -6.92 1.07 8.17
CA GLY A 45 -7.23 1.05 9.59
C GLY A 45 -6.47 0.02 10.41
N LEU A 46 -5.49 -0.64 9.86
CA LEU A 46 -4.75 -1.64 10.61
C LEU A 46 -3.79 -0.98 11.59
N THR A 47 -3.68 -1.56 12.77
CA THR A 47 -2.70 -1.10 13.75
C THR A 47 -1.31 -1.62 13.37
N HIS A 48 -0.27 -1.06 13.97
CA HIS A 48 1.10 -1.52 13.72
C HIS A 48 1.24 -3.03 13.99
N ARG A 49 0.60 -3.54 15.04
CA ARG A 49 0.65 -4.96 15.35
C ARG A 49 -0.01 -5.81 14.25
N GLN A 50 -1.13 -5.35 13.74
CA GLN A 50 -1.83 -6.05 12.66
C GLN A 50 -0.99 -6.02 11.37
N ILE A 51 -0.39 -4.88 11.06
CA ILE A 51 0.50 -4.76 9.91
C ILE A 51 1.70 -5.68 10.07
N ALA A 52 2.30 -5.72 11.26
CA ALA A 52 3.44 -6.58 11.54
C ALA A 52 3.09 -8.05 11.31
N ARG A 53 1.94 -8.49 11.77
CA ARG A 53 1.48 -9.85 11.55
C ARG A 53 1.28 -10.15 10.06
N GLN A 54 0.65 -9.23 9.36
CA GLN A 54 0.35 -9.44 7.96
C GLN A 54 1.62 -9.49 7.11
N LEU A 55 2.59 -8.67 7.43
CA LEU A 55 3.85 -8.64 6.70
C LEU A 55 4.89 -9.60 7.28
N ARG A 56 4.57 -10.27 8.38
CA ARG A 56 5.48 -11.20 9.06
C ARG A 56 6.80 -10.53 9.46
N ILE A 57 6.69 -9.36 10.04
CA ILE A 57 7.84 -8.61 10.55
C ILE A 57 7.53 -8.19 11.99
N ARG A 58 8.53 -7.63 12.64
CA ARG A 58 8.36 -7.19 14.03
C ARG A 58 7.66 -5.85 14.08
N ASP A 59 6.93 -5.60 15.17
CA ASP A 59 6.26 -4.30 15.40
C ASP A 59 7.25 -3.15 15.26
N LYS A 60 8.46 -3.35 15.76
CA LYS A 60 9.48 -2.33 15.69
C LYS A 60 9.85 -2.00 14.25
N SER A 61 9.86 -2.99 13.39
CA SER A 61 10.11 -2.79 11.97
C SER A 61 9.00 -1.98 11.32
N VAL A 62 7.75 -2.21 11.72
CA VAL A 62 6.62 -1.42 11.23
C VAL A 62 6.78 0.03 11.67
N SER A 63 7.13 0.26 12.94
CA SER A 63 7.34 1.62 13.44
C SER A 63 8.44 2.34 12.67
N TYR A 64 9.51 1.63 12.33
CA TYR A 64 10.58 2.20 11.53
C TYR A 64 10.09 2.55 10.12
N LEU A 65 9.36 1.64 9.48
CA LEU A 65 8.81 1.91 8.15
C LEU A 65 7.84 3.09 8.15
N VAL A 66 7.02 3.20 9.19
CA VAL A 66 6.12 4.35 9.34
C VAL A 66 6.93 5.63 9.47
N SER A 67 7.97 5.65 10.29
CA SER A 67 8.82 6.84 10.44
C SER A 67 9.42 7.25 9.10
N GLU A 68 9.87 6.29 8.31
CA GLU A 68 10.39 6.56 6.99
C GLU A 68 9.34 7.18 6.07
N VAL A 69 8.13 6.63 6.10
CA VAL A 69 7.02 7.17 5.30
C VAL A 69 6.73 8.61 5.70
N LEU A 70 6.69 8.90 6.99
CA LEU A 70 6.42 10.26 7.47
C LEU A 70 7.48 11.24 6.97
N ILE A 71 8.74 10.86 7.01
CA ILE A 71 9.80 11.72 6.55
C ILE A 71 9.69 11.98 5.05
N ARG A 72 9.47 10.94 4.28
CA ARG A 72 9.43 11.07 2.82
C ARG A 72 8.24 11.86 2.33
N LEU A 73 7.10 11.74 2.99
CA LEU A 73 5.90 12.49 2.64
C LEU A 73 5.83 13.87 3.31
N GLY A 74 6.67 14.14 4.28
CA GLY A 74 6.59 15.38 5.03
C GLY A 74 5.37 15.41 5.94
N ALA A 75 4.99 14.25 6.45
CA ALA A 75 3.79 14.13 7.27
C ALA A 75 4.12 14.20 8.77
N GLU A 76 3.20 14.70 9.54
CA GLU A 76 3.40 14.80 10.99
C GLU A 76 3.02 13.52 11.72
N ASN A 77 2.11 12.76 11.18
CA ASN A 77 1.66 11.50 11.75
C ASN A 77 1.07 10.62 10.66
N ILE A 78 0.71 9.40 11.00
CA ILE A 78 0.23 8.45 10.00
C ILE A 78 -1.08 8.89 9.33
N THR A 79 -1.95 9.55 10.05
CA THR A 79 -3.19 10.06 9.47
C THR A 79 -2.90 11.13 8.41
N HIS A 80 -1.97 12.02 8.71
CA HIS A 80 -1.53 13.03 7.76
C HIS A 80 -0.84 12.38 6.56
N ALA A 81 -0.05 11.33 6.81
CA ALA A 81 0.61 10.59 5.74
C ALA A 81 -0.40 9.94 4.78
N VAL A 82 -1.48 9.38 5.33
CA VAL A 82 -2.55 8.80 4.51
C VAL A 82 -3.19 9.87 3.62
N LEU A 83 -3.48 11.04 4.18
CA LEU A 83 -4.04 12.15 3.41
C LEU A 83 -3.10 12.58 2.29
N LEU A 84 -1.82 12.75 2.59
CA LEU A 84 -0.83 13.14 1.59
C LEU A 84 -0.66 12.05 0.54
N GLY A 85 -0.71 10.78 0.94
CA GLY A 85 -0.66 9.65 0.02
C GLY A 85 -1.84 9.65 -0.95
N CYS A 86 -3.03 9.97 -0.48
CA CYS A 86 -4.20 10.08 -1.34
C CYS A 86 -4.06 11.26 -2.32
N ARG A 87 -3.58 12.40 -1.84
CA ARG A 87 -3.38 13.56 -2.69
C ARG A 87 -2.31 13.33 -3.77
N ALA A 88 -1.32 12.55 -3.43
CA ALA A 88 -0.25 12.24 -4.38
C ALA A 88 -0.58 11.07 -5.31
N GLY A 89 -1.77 10.49 -5.17
CA GLY A 89 -2.15 9.36 -6.01
C GLY A 89 -1.52 8.03 -5.60
N LEU A 90 -0.88 7.97 -4.45
CA LEU A 90 -0.28 6.73 -3.96
C LEU A 90 -1.32 5.81 -3.34
N LEU A 91 -2.42 6.35 -2.88
CA LEU A 91 -3.51 5.60 -2.28
C LEU A 91 -4.81 5.95 -2.97
N ASP A 92 -5.68 4.95 -3.04
CA ASP A 92 -7.03 5.19 -3.50
C ASP A 92 -7.83 5.50 -2.24
N GLY A 93 -8.25 6.69 -2.07
CA GLY A 93 -9.00 7.11 -0.89
C GLY A 93 -10.42 6.56 -0.81
N ARG A 94 -10.78 5.67 -1.70
CA ARG A 94 -12.12 5.09 -1.69
C ARG A 94 -12.21 3.97 -0.66
N PRO A 95 -13.35 3.85 0.01
CA PRO A 95 -13.54 2.73 0.92
C PRO A 95 -13.38 1.42 0.18
N GLN A 96 -12.76 0.46 0.82
CA GLN A 96 -12.65 -0.85 0.20
C GLN A 96 -14.01 -1.53 0.28
N ARG A 97 -14.52 -1.90 -0.85
CA ARG A 97 -15.77 -2.64 -0.90
C ARG A 97 -15.46 -4.12 -0.90
N HIS A 98 -16.18 -4.84 -0.10
CA HIS A 98 -16.09 -6.28 -0.05
C HIS A 98 -17.50 -6.86 -0.13
N GLY A 99 -17.58 -8.08 -0.60
CA GLY A 99 -18.84 -8.78 -0.59
C GLY A 99 -19.69 -8.62 -1.84
N ASP A 100 -19.20 -7.95 -2.85
CA ASP A 100 -19.93 -7.80 -4.09
C ASP A 100 -18.99 -7.91 -5.30
N HIS A 101 -19.55 -7.88 -6.50
CA HIS A 101 -18.79 -7.91 -7.74
C HIS A 101 -17.79 -6.76 -7.84
N ALA A 102 -18.17 -5.58 -7.36
CA ALA A 102 -17.27 -4.41 -7.40
C ALA A 102 -16.07 -4.62 -6.48
N GLY A 103 -16.26 -5.24 -5.32
CA GLY A 103 -15.19 -5.61 -4.42
C GLY A 103 -14.26 -6.65 -5.04
N PHE A 104 -14.84 -7.63 -5.73
CA PHE A 104 -14.08 -8.66 -6.44
C PHE A 104 -13.16 -8.00 -7.50
N ALA A 105 -13.74 -7.14 -8.35
CA ALA A 105 -12.97 -6.43 -9.36
C ALA A 105 -11.92 -5.49 -8.75
N ALA A 106 -12.16 -4.99 -7.55
CA ALA A 106 -11.18 -4.14 -6.87
C ALA A 106 -9.95 -4.93 -6.44
N HIS A 107 -10.12 -6.19 -6.02
CA HIS A 107 -8.99 -7.07 -5.72
C HIS A 107 -8.16 -7.31 -6.97
N GLU A 108 -8.81 -7.60 -8.11
CA GLU A 108 -8.09 -7.80 -9.37
C GLU A 108 -7.27 -6.56 -9.75
N ARG A 109 -7.84 -5.37 -9.62
CA ARG A 109 -7.12 -4.13 -9.96
C ARG A 109 -5.90 -3.88 -9.07
N ARG A 110 -5.94 -4.41 -7.83
CA ARG A 110 -4.80 -4.29 -6.92
C ARG A 110 -3.80 -5.42 -7.07
N GLY A 111 -4.05 -6.37 -7.95
CA GLY A 111 -3.17 -7.52 -8.11
C GLY A 111 -3.30 -8.55 -7.00
N GLU A 112 -4.39 -8.52 -6.26
CA GLU A 112 -4.67 -9.47 -5.20
C GLU A 112 -5.52 -10.61 -5.75
N ASP A 113 -5.43 -11.78 -5.13
CA ASP A 113 -6.30 -12.88 -5.54
C ASP A 113 -7.70 -12.64 -4.99
N PRO A 114 -8.67 -12.32 -5.84
CA PRO A 114 -10.02 -12.02 -5.36
C PRO A 114 -10.74 -13.25 -4.80
N TRP A 115 -10.31 -14.44 -5.16
CA TRP A 115 -10.93 -15.66 -4.65
C TRP A 115 -10.48 -15.97 -3.22
N ALA A 116 -9.39 -15.38 -2.78
CA ALA A 116 -8.94 -15.51 -1.41
C ALA A 116 -9.84 -14.73 -0.43
N CYS A 117 -10.61 -13.77 -0.93
CA CYS A 117 -11.56 -13.05 -0.11
C CYS A 117 -12.93 -13.72 -0.26
N GLU A 118 -13.33 -14.50 0.71
CA GLU A 118 -14.56 -15.30 0.62
C GLU A 118 -15.80 -14.46 0.33
N SER A 119 -15.94 -13.33 0.99
CA SER A 119 -17.10 -12.47 0.77
C SER A 119 -17.17 -11.92 -0.65
N CYS A 120 -16.03 -11.56 -1.23
CA CYS A 120 -16.00 -11.05 -2.60
C CYS A 120 -16.21 -12.18 -3.60
N ALA A 121 -15.68 -13.38 -3.31
CA ALA A 121 -15.90 -14.55 -4.15
C ALA A 121 -17.38 -14.94 -4.17
N GLU A 122 -18.05 -14.86 -3.03
CA GLU A 122 -19.47 -15.13 -2.96
C GLU A 122 -20.28 -14.08 -3.71
N GLY A 123 -19.95 -12.81 -3.55
CA GLY A 123 -20.58 -11.72 -4.29
C GLY A 123 -20.45 -11.89 -5.79
N GLU A 124 -19.27 -12.33 -6.25
CA GLU A 124 -19.05 -12.60 -7.67
C GLU A 124 -19.88 -13.78 -8.16
N ARG A 125 -19.98 -14.85 -7.36
CA ARG A 125 -20.83 -15.99 -7.72
C ARG A 125 -22.29 -15.58 -7.84
N ALA A 126 -22.77 -14.76 -6.92
CA ALA A 126 -24.14 -14.24 -6.94
C ALA A 126 -24.39 -13.40 -8.20
N TYR A 127 -23.47 -12.49 -8.49
CA TYR A 127 -23.55 -11.64 -9.68
C TYR A 127 -23.61 -12.49 -10.97
N ARG A 128 -22.79 -13.51 -11.07
CA ARG A 128 -22.80 -14.40 -12.23
C ARG A 128 -24.10 -15.19 -12.35
N ARG A 129 -24.67 -15.61 -11.21
CA ARG A 129 -25.97 -16.31 -11.21
C ARG A 129 -27.07 -15.39 -11.72
N GLU A 130 -27.11 -14.16 -11.26
CA GLU A 130 -28.09 -13.19 -11.69
C GLU A 130 -27.98 -12.88 -13.17
N ARG A 131 -26.78 -12.72 -13.67
CA ARG A 131 -26.56 -12.47 -15.09
C ARG A 131 -27.00 -13.64 -15.96
N ARG A 132 -26.75 -14.87 -15.50
CA ARG A 132 -27.22 -16.06 -16.23
C ARG A 132 -28.74 -16.13 -16.25
N ALA A 133 -29.38 -15.84 -15.12
CA ALA A 133 -30.83 -15.84 -15.04
C ALA A 133 -31.43 -14.78 -15.95
N ALA A 134 -30.85 -13.58 -15.98
CA ALA A 134 -31.29 -12.52 -16.86
C ALA A 134 -31.20 -12.90 -18.34
N ARG A 135 -30.13 -13.61 -18.71
CA ARG A 135 -29.97 -14.05 -20.10
C ARG A 135 -31.00 -15.11 -20.49
N LYS A 136 -31.42 -15.96 -19.54
CA LYS A 136 -32.43 -16.97 -19.84
C LYS A 136 -33.81 -16.40 -19.92
N ALA A 137 -34.07 -15.28 -19.26
CA ALA A 137 -35.38 -14.66 -19.26
C ALA A 137 -35.61 -13.77 -20.49
N GLY A 138 -34.54 -13.47 -21.23
CA GLY A 138 -34.68 -12.60 -22.40
C GLY A 138 -34.68 -13.36 -23.73
#